data_7e9138d8af8563cfa7866f2e2c72c550
#
_entry.id   7e9138d8af8563cfa7866f2e2c72c550
#
_cell.length_a   1.000
_cell.length_b   1.000
_cell.length_c   1.000
_cell.angle_alpha   90.00
_cell.angle_beta   90.00
_cell.angle_gamma   90.00
#
_symmetry.space_group_name_H-M   'P 1'
#
loop_
_entity.id
_entity.type
_entity.pdbx_description
1 polymer ?
#
loop_
_entity_poly.entity_id
_entity_poly.type
_entity_poly.pdbx_seq_one_letter_code
_entity_poly.pdbx_strand_id
1 'polypeptide(L)'
;MKYLTFLLLAGTFLSNPNSNAQTAKSTSMKPTIIFVHGLWADGSCWNKVIPSLLEQGFNVFSVQNPTTSLEDDVAATKRAIKLAGGDVILIGHSWGGFVITEAGDDPHVKALVYVAAYAPDQGETVPSVTKKAPDTQLTNFVQNTDGFLTLSKEGVTKAFANGLPADEQNMIFCVQQPTSPNVFKGVASHVAWKQKPSWYIVAADDHTINPDLERLMAERAKAKTTVVKSPHVAMIARPKEVLAVILDAVQTVSK
;
A
#
# COMPACT_ATOMS: atom_id res chain seq x y z
N MET A 1 -85.96 -15.14 11.65
CA MET A 1 -85.19 -14.97 10.38
C MET A 1 -85.09 -13.50 10.11
N LYS A 2 -83.91 -12.88 10.40
CA LYS A 2 -83.63 -11.47 10.13
C LYS A 2 -82.48 -11.40 9.17
N TYR A 3 -82.72 -10.87 7.99
CA TYR A 3 -81.69 -10.64 6.93
C TYR A 3 -80.97 -9.35 7.24
N LEU A 4 -79.64 -9.42 7.33
CA LEU A 4 -78.79 -8.25 7.53
C LEU A 4 -78.19 -7.90 6.16
N THR A 5 -78.54 -6.75 5.62
CA THR A 5 -78.08 -6.23 4.33
C THR A 5 -76.76 -5.48 4.54
N PHE A 6 -75.64 -5.95 3.92
CA PHE A 6 -74.35 -5.24 3.92
C PHE A 6 -74.31 -4.24 2.74
N LEU A 7 -74.11 -2.98 3.07
CA LEU A 7 -73.89 -1.89 2.10
C LEU A 7 -72.38 -1.82 1.80
N LEU A 8 -71.98 -2.07 0.55
CA LEU A 8 -70.62 -1.84 0.08
C LEU A 8 -70.45 -0.38 -0.26
N LEU A 9 -69.60 0.33 0.48
CA LEU A 9 -69.10 1.65 0.11
C LEU A 9 -67.85 1.48 -0.78
N ALA A 10 -67.95 1.86 -2.06
CA ALA A 10 -66.82 1.91 -2.98
C ALA A 10 -66.06 3.25 -2.75
N GLY A 11 -64.92 3.17 -2.10
CA GLY A 11 -64.00 4.28 -1.96
C GLY A 11 -63.10 4.40 -3.18
N THR A 12 -63.23 5.48 -3.96
CA THR A 12 -62.32 5.80 -5.05
C THR A 12 -61.02 6.36 -4.50
N PHE A 13 -59.93 5.59 -4.59
CA PHE A 13 -58.59 6.09 -4.31
C PHE A 13 -58.10 6.91 -5.50
N LEU A 14 -58.02 8.23 -5.32
CA LEU A 14 -57.30 9.14 -6.20
C LEU A 14 -55.80 8.92 -5.98
N SER A 15 -55.15 8.23 -6.90
CA SER A 15 -53.69 8.10 -6.94
C SER A 15 -53.08 9.43 -7.38
N ASN A 16 -52.30 10.01 -6.49
CA ASN A 16 -51.51 11.23 -6.72
C ASN A 16 -50.19 10.84 -7.43
N PRO A 17 -49.93 11.22 -8.69
CA PRO A 17 -48.72 10.88 -9.41
C PRO A 17 -47.64 11.95 -9.23
N ASN A 18 -47.21 12.21 -8.00
CA ASN A 18 -46.03 13.02 -7.75
C ASN A 18 -45.08 12.32 -6.77
N SER A 19 -44.58 11.15 -7.15
CA SER A 19 -43.34 10.63 -6.59
C SER A 19 -42.18 11.27 -7.35
N ASN A 20 -41.67 12.39 -6.82
CA ASN A 20 -40.33 12.84 -7.15
C ASN A 20 -39.35 11.72 -6.82
N ALA A 21 -39.03 10.91 -7.81
CA ALA A 21 -37.88 10.02 -7.75
C ALA A 21 -36.66 10.92 -7.68
N GLN A 22 -36.27 11.25 -6.45
CA GLN A 22 -35.00 11.87 -6.15
C GLN A 22 -33.96 10.84 -6.54
N THR A 23 -33.37 11.00 -7.74
CA THR A 23 -32.21 10.24 -8.17
C THR A 23 -31.14 10.42 -7.10
N ALA A 24 -31.02 9.43 -6.24
CA ALA A 24 -29.92 9.34 -5.29
C ALA A 24 -28.64 9.41 -6.15
N LYS A 25 -27.94 10.54 -6.10
CA LYS A 25 -26.59 10.64 -6.62
C LYS A 25 -25.82 9.50 -5.96
N SER A 26 -25.45 8.48 -6.74
CA SER A 26 -24.52 7.45 -6.30
C SER A 26 -23.26 8.19 -5.84
N THR A 27 -23.12 8.37 -4.54
CA THR A 27 -21.85 8.81 -3.96
C THR A 27 -20.91 7.64 -4.17
N SER A 28 -20.08 7.71 -5.21
CA SER A 28 -18.97 6.77 -5.41
C SER A 28 -18.25 6.65 -4.06
N MET A 29 -18.29 5.46 -3.47
CA MET A 29 -17.59 5.22 -2.20
C MET A 29 -16.10 5.43 -2.45
N LYS A 30 -15.43 6.16 -1.55
CA LYS A 30 -13.98 6.34 -1.62
C LYS A 30 -13.31 4.97 -1.59
N PRO A 31 -12.25 4.74 -2.38
CA PRO A 31 -11.49 3.49 -2.29
C PRO A 31 -10.87 3.35 -0.89
N THR A 32 -10.78 2.12 -0.42
CA THR A 32 -10.03 1.80 0.80
C THR A 32 -8.54 1.89 0.52
N ILE A 33 -7.78 2.51 1.41
CA ILE A 33 -6.33 2.61 1.33
C ILE A 33 -5.70 1.44 2.10
N ILE A 34 -4.88 0.64 1.43
CA ILE A 34 -4.20 -0.51 2.05
C ILE A 34 -2.70 -0.30 2.00
N PHE A 35 -2.08 -0.19 3.15
CA PHE A 35 -0.64 -0.05 3.32
C PHE A 35 0.03 -1.41 3.53
N VAL A 36 1.17 -1.60 2.85
CA VAL A 36 1.99 -2.81 2.91
C VAL A 36 3.43 -2.40 3.23
N HIS A 37 3.89 -2.74 4.43
CA HIS A 37 5.23 -2.38 4.90
C HIS A 37 6.34 -3.23 4.28
N GLY A 38 7.58 -2.75 4.39
CA GLY A 38 8.78 -3.45 3.95
C GLY A 38 9.34 -4.41 5.00
N LEU A 39 10.52 -4.98 4.70
CA LEU A 39 11.29 -5.77 5.66
C LEU A 39 11.82 -4.85 6.77
N TRP A 40 12.08 -5.41 7.94
CA TRP A 40 12.61 -4.71 9.13
C TRP A 40 11.74 -3.53 9.56
N ALA A 41 10.47 -3.58 9.23
CA ALA A 41 9.45 -2.62 9.62
C ALA A 41 8.17 -3.38 9.99
N ASP A 42 7.16 -2.67 10.42
CA ASP A 42 5.81 -3.15 10.65
C ASP A 42 4.78 -2.11 10.18
N GLY A 43 3.50 -2.40 10.37
CA GLY A 43 2.44 -1.50 9.95
C GLY A 43 2.47 -0.12 10.61
N SER A 44 3.19 0.06 11.72
CA SER A 44 3.31 1.35 12.42
C SER A 44 4.17 2.37 11.66
N CYS A 45 4.97 1.94 10.69
CA CYS A 45 5.76 2.85 9.85
C CYS A 45 4.89 3.88 9.11
N TRP A 46 3.58 3.64 8.98
CA TRP A 46 2.62 4.52 8.35
C TRP A 46 1.90 5.50 9.31
N ASN A 47 2.24 5.47 10.61
CA ASN A 47 1.54 6.23 11.64
C ASN A 47 1.53 7.76 11.43
N LYS A 48 2.46 8.31 10.64
CA LYS A 48 2.47 9.74 10.28
C LYS A 48 1.58 10.08 9.08
N VAL A 49 1.12 9.09 8.33
CA VAL A 49 0.27 9.27 7.13
C VAL A 49 -1.19 8.90 7.40
N ILE A 50 -1.43 7.81 8.12
CA ILE A 50 -2.76 7.26 8.40
C ILE A 50 -3.73 8.29 9.01
N PRO A 51 -3.36 9.08 10.05
CA PRO A 51 -4.30 9.99 10.68
C PRO A 51 -4.96 10.97 9.71
N SER A 52 -4.16 11.56 8.81
CA SER A 52 -4.68 12.51 7.82
C SER A 52 -5.64 11.88 6.79
N LEU A 53 -5.51 10.59 6.51
CA LEU A 53 -6.46 9.86 5.65
C LEU A 53 -7.77 9.56 6.41
N LEU A 54 -7.68 9.17 7.68
CA LEU A 54 -8.85 8.93 8.54
C LEU A 54 -9.65 10.22 8.74
N GLU A 55 -9.00 11.35 9.00
CA GLU A 55 -9.63 12.67 9.10
C GLU A 55 -10.37 13.06 7.82
N GLN A 56 -9.88 12.62 6.65
CA GLN A 56 -10.54 12.82 5.38
C GLN A 56 -11.63 11.76 5.09
N GLY A 57 -11.92 10.85 6.02
CA GLY A 57 -12.98 9.84 5.93
C GLY A 57 -12.67 8.68 4.98
N PHE A 58 -11.40 8.32 4.80
CA PHE A 58 -11.00 7.09 4.12
C PHE A 58 -11.07 5.90 5.08
N ASN A 59 -11.44 4.73 4.54
CA ASN A 59 -11.13 3.46 5.19
C ASN A 59 -9.66 3.15 4.95
N VAL A 60 -8.95 2.74 6.00
CA VAL A 60 -7.51 2.47 5.94
C VAL A 60 -7.21 1.15 6.63
N PHE A 61 -6.42 0.31 5.96
CA PHE A 61 -5.81 -0.88 6.55
C PHE A 61 -4.29 -0.79 6.45
N SER A 62 -3.59 -1.19 7.51
CA SER A 62 -2.16 -1.41 7.49
C SER A 62 -1.91 -2.91 7.69
N VAL A 63 -1.47 -3.59 6.63
CA VAL A 63 -1.20 -5.03 6.65
C VAL A 63 0.00 -5.28 7.54
N GLN A 64 -0.09 -6.33 8.37
CA GLN A 64 1.05 -6.87 9.09
C GLN A 64 1.57 -8.07 8.29
N ASN A 65 2.62 -7.84 7.52
CA ASN A 65 3.25 -8.87 6.72
C ASN A 65 3.97 -9.88 7.62
N PRO A 66 3.80 -11.19 7.43
CA PRO A 66 4.57 -12.19 8.17
C PRO A 66 6.08 -12.11 7.94
N THR A 67 6.52 -11.58 6.79
CA THR A 67 7.92 -11.52 6.34
C THR A 67 8.62 -12.90 6.34
N THR A 68 7.84 -13.94 6.08
CA THR A 68 8.29 -15.35 6.04
C THR A 68 8.53 -15.82 4.60
N SER A 69 7.70 -15.42 3.66
CA SER A 69 7.83 -15.66 2.21
C SER A 69 7.04 -14.61 1.41
N LEU A 70 7.25 -14.54 0.09
CA LEU A 70 6.44 -13.71 -0.80
C LEU A 70 4.98 -14.14 -0.76
N GLU A 71 4.74 -15.44 -0.81
CA GLU A 71 3.40 -16.03 -0.82
C GLU A 71 2.61 -15.67 0.45
N ASP A 72 3.24 -15.71 1.60
CA ASP A 72 2.60 -15.39 2.89
C ASP A 72 2.21 -13.91 2.96
N ASP A 73 3.10 -13.01 2.52
CA ASP A 73 2.88 -11.57 2.54
C ASP A 73 1.81 -11.16 1.49
N VAL A 74 1.84 -11.78 0.31
CA VAL A 74 0.78 -11.62 -0.72
C VAL A 74 -0.56 -12.12 -0.20
N ALA A 75 -0.58 -13.28 0.48
CA ALA A 75 -1.81 -13.81 1.07
C ALA A 75 -2.36 -12.88 2.17
N ALA A 76 -1.49 -12.26 2.99
CA ALA A 76 -1.90 -11.27 3.99
C ALA A 76 -2.53 -10.04 3.32
N THR A 77 -1.91 -9.53 2.25
CA THR A 77 -2.41 -8.39 1.48
C THR A 77 -3.75 -8.72 0.78
N LYS A 78 -3.88 -9.89 0.15
CA LYS A 78 -5.13 -10.34 -0.48
C LYS A 78 -6.27 -10.51 0.55
N ARG A 79 -5.98 -10.91 1.79
CA ARG A 79 -6.98 -10.90 2.87
C ARG A 79 -7.47 -9.49 3.21
N ALA A 80 -6.57 -8.50 3.24
CA ALA A 80 -6.95 -7.10 3.47
C ALA A 80 -7.79 -6.54 2.32
N ILE A 81 -7.47 -6.87 1.06
CA ILE A 81 -8.28 -6.50 -0.12
C ILE A 81 -9.70 -7.08 0.02
N LYS A 82 -9.81 -8.36 0.35
CA LYS A 82 -11.11 -9.01 0.56
C LYS A 82 -11.90 -8.37 1.71
N LEU A 83 -11.23 -8.01 2.81
CA LEU A 83 -11.85 -7.36 3.97
C LEU A 83 -12.37 -5.96 3.63
N ALA A 84 -11.72 -5.24 2.72
CA ALA A 84 -12.16 -3.93 2.24
C ALA A 84 -13.52 -3.97 1.54
N GLY A 85 -13.85 -5.07 0.87
CA GLY A 85 -15.16 -5.31 0.27
C GLY A 85 -15.54 -4.39 -0.89
N GLY A 86 -14.59 -3.65 -1.46
CA GLY A 86 -14.79 -2.68 -2.53
C GLY A 86 -13.48 -2.28 -3.18
N ASP A 87 -13.48 -1.16 -3.92
CA ASP A 87 -12.29 -0.66 -4.59
C ASP A 87 -11.19 -0.28 -3.59
N VAL A 88 -9.95 -0.63 -3.92
CA VAL A 88 -8.78 -0.38 -3.07
C VAL A 88 -7.63 0.26 -3.86
N ILE A 89 -6.79 1.01 -3.13
CA ILE A 89 -5.48 1.46 -3.59
C ILE A 89 -4.44 0.80 -2.69
N LEU A 90 -3.46 0.14 -3.30
CA LEU A 90 -2.36 -0.49 -2.57
C LEU A 90 -1.16 0.45 -2.50
N ILE A 91 -0.62 0.64 -1.31
CA ILE A 91 0.59 1.44 -1.07
C ILE A 91 1.65 0.50 -0.51
N GLY A 92 2.77 0.32 -1.22
CA GLY A 92 3.87 -0.56 -0.82
C GLY A 92 5.14 0.21 -0.56
N HIS A 93 5.75 -0.02 0.61
CA HIS A 93 7.08 0.48 0.94
C HIS A 93 8.11 -0.63 0.78
N SER A 94 9.26 -0.33 0.16
CA SER A 94 10.38 -1.26 0.10
C SER A 94 9.98 -2.63 -0.48
N TRP A 95 10.18 -3.72 0.26
CA TRP A 95 9.66 -5.05 -0.05
C TRP A 95 8.15 -5.07 -0.27
N GLY A 96 7.39 -4.25 0.46
CA GLY A 96 5.94 -4.12 0.26
C GLY A 96 5.55 -3.75 -1.16
N GLY A 97 6.44 -3.08 -1.92
CA GLY A 97 6.25 -2.84 -3.35
C GLY A 97 6.27 -4.12 -4.18
N PHE A 98 7.14 -5.07 -3.83
CA PHE A 98 7.14 -6.41 -4.45
C PHE A 98 5.81 -7.12 -4.18
N VAL A 99 5.35 -7.07 -2.92
CA VAL A 99 4.09 -7.68 -2.49
C VAL A 99 2.88 -7.08 -3.22
N ILE A 100 2.79 -5.73 -3.33
CA ILE A 100 1.67 -5.10 -4.05
C ILE A 100 1.71 -5.34 -5.56
N THR A 101 2.90 -5.57 -6.13
CA THR A 101 3.05 -5.95 -7.54
C THR A 101 2.38 -7.31 -7.82
N GLU A 102 2.51 -8.28 -6.89
CA GLU A 102 1.88 -9.59 -6.97
C GLU A 102 0.40 -9.57 -6.59
N ALA A 103 0.03 -8.87 -5.50
CA ALA A 103 -1.33 -8.84 -5.02
C ALA A 103 -2.26 -7.93 -5.86
N GLY A 104 -1.67 -7.04 -6.65
CA GLY A 104 -2.40 -6.00 -7.39
C GLY A 104 -3.11 -6.50 -8.65
N ASP A 105 -3.02 -7.79 -9.01
CA ASP A 105 -3.80 -8.44 -10.07
C ASP A 105 -5.30 -8.53 -9.73
N ASP A 106 -5.66 -8.37 -8.45
CA ASP A 106 -7.04 -8.39 -7.99
C ASP A 106 -7.88 -7.29 -8.69
N PRO A 107 -9.10 -7.59 -9.17
CA PRO A 107 -9.95 -6.63 -9.89
C PRO A 107 -10.40 -5.44 -9.04
N HIS A 108 -10.42 -5.55 -7.71
CA HIS A 108 -10.73 -4.45 -6.81
C HIS A 108 -9.57 -3.45 -6.67
N VAL A 109 -8.34 -3.84 -7.02
CA VAL A 109 -7.19 -2.92 -7.00
C VAL A 109 -7.28 -1.95 -8.18
N LYS A 110 -7.36 -0.65 -7.88
CA LYS A 110 -7.52 0.41 -8.88
C LYS A 110 -6.22 1.16 -9.16
N ALA A 111 -5.30 1.19 -8.20
CA ALA A 111 -4.01 1.85 -8.34
C ALA A 111 -2.95 1.25 -7.42
N LEU A 112 -1.69 1.49 -7.77
CA LEU A 112 -0.52 1.11 -7.00
C LEU A 112 0.32 2.36 -6.68
N VAL A 113 0.77 2.48 -5.44
CA VAL A 113 1.70 3.53 -5.01
C VAL A 113 2.93 2.88 -4.40
N TYR A 114 4.07 3.08 -5.03
CA TYR A 114 5.38 2.59 -4.59
C TYR A 114 6.09 3.69 -3.81
N VAL A 115 6.58 3.40 -2.62
CA VAL A 115 7.28 4.35 -1.75
C VAL A 115 8.67 3.78 -1.45
N ALA A 116 9.72 4.30 -2.09
CA ALA A 116 11.09 3.79 -1.98
C ALA A 116 11.10 2.25 -2.08
N ALA A 117 10.57 1.68 -3.18
CA ALA A 117 10.08 0.31 -3.17
C ALA A 117 10.52 -0.51 -4.39
N TYR A 118 10.55 -1.82 -4.25
CA TYR A 118 10.72 -2.73 -5.38
C TYR A 118 9.44 -2.77 -6.24
N ALA A 119 9.61 -2.62 -7.56
CA ALA A 119 8.58 -2.83 -8.55
C ALA A 119 9.09 -3.83 -9.60
N PRO A 120 9.10 -5.15 -9.28
CA PRO A 120 9.71 -6.17 -10.13
C PRO A 120 8.95 -6.35 -11.44
N ASP A 121 9.66 -6.83 -12.48
CA ASP A 121 9.06 -7.40 -13.67
C ASP A 121 8.95 -8.93 -13.54
N GLN A 122 8.23 -9.56 -14.45
CA GLN A 122 8.00 -11.00 -14.44
C GLN A 122 9.32 -11.78 -14.44
N GLY A 123 9.41 -12.78 -13.59
CA GLY A 123 10.60 -13.61 -13.42
C GLY A 123 11.70 -12.99 -12.53
N GLU A 124 11.53 -11.75 -12.08
CA GLU A 124 12.50 -11.11 -11.19
C GLU A 124 12.34 -11.53 -9.74
N THR A 125 13.47 -11.50 -9.02
CA THR A 125 13.58 -11.64 -7.57
C THR A 125 14.23 -10.37 -7.02
N VAL A 126 14.15 -10.11 -5.70
CA VAL A 126 14.88 -8.98 -5.10
C VAL A 126 16.37 -9.01 -5.45
N PRO A 127 17.11 -10.14 -5.31
CA PRO A 127 18.51 -10.18 -5.71
C PRO A 127 18.76 -9.88 -7.19
N SER A 128 17.87 -10.31 -8.10
CA SER A 128 18.04 -10.05 -9.54
C SER A 128 17.79 -8.60 -9.91
N VAL A 129 16.85 -7.94 -9.23
CA VAL A 129 16.55 -6.52 -9.43
C VAL A 129 17.66 -5.65 -8.85
N THR A 130 18.12 -5.95 -7.64
CA THR A 130 19.18 -5.18 -6.95
C THR A 130 20.47 -5.12 -7.77
N LYS A 131 20.83 -6.21 -8.46
CA LYS A 131 22.03 -6.26 -9.34
C LYS A 131 22.00 -5.28 -10.53
N LYS A 132 20.90 -4.60 -10.79
CA LYS A 132 20.77 -3.62 -11.88
C LYS A 132 21.31 -2.23 -11.53
N ALA A 133 21.72 -2.02 -10.29
CA ALA A 133 22.34 -0.79 -9.82
C ALA A 133 23.51 -1.11 -8.87
N PRO A 134 24.40 -0.16 -8.59
CA PRO A 134 25.45 -0.36 -7.59
C PRO A 134 24.90 -0.75 -6.22
N ASP A 135 25.63 -1.62 -5.54
CA ASP A 135 25.27 -2.08 -4.19
C ASP A 135 25.22 -0.89 -3.21
N THR A 136 24.30 -1.01 -2.26
CA THR A 136 24.24 -0.10 -1.11
C THR A 136 24.99 -0.68 0.09
N GLN A 137 25.17 0.12 1.14
CA GLN A 137 25.83 -0.35 2.35
C GLN A 137 24.94 -1.24 3.25
N LEU A 138 23.65 -1.37 2.94
CA LEU A 138 22.67 -2.07 3.77
C LEU A 138 23.11 -3.49 4.16
N THR A 139 23.65 -4.24 3.19
CA THR A 139 24.06 -5.65 3.40
C THR A 139 25.11 -5.81 4.49
N ASN A 140 25.94 -4.79 4.75
CA ASN A 140 26.96 -4.82 5.80
C ASN A 140 26.37 -4.78 7.21
N PHE A 141 25.09 -4.46 7.34
CA PHE A 141 24.41 -4.23 8.62
C PHE A 141 23.34 -5.30 8.92
N VAL A 142 23.14 -6.25 8.01
CA VAL A 142 22.20 -7.36 8.21
C VAL A 142 22.82 -8.39 9.15
N GLN A 143 22.06 -8.74 10.18
CA GLN A 143 22.43 -9.76 11.18
C GLN A 143 21.53 -10.98 11.01
N ASN A 144 22.08 -12.16 11.20
CA ASN A 144 21.32 -13.42 11.19
C ASN A 144 21.32 -14.02 12.60
N THR A 145 20.14 -14.25 13.14
CA THR A 145 19.94 -14.94 14.42
C THR A 145 18.91 -16.04 14.22
N ASP A 146 19.30 -17.27 14.45
CA ASP A 146 18.45 -18.47 14.31
C ASP A 146 17.72 -18.57 12.95
N GLY A 147 18.40 -18.13 11.88
CA GLY A 147 17.86 -18.18 10.52
C GLY A 147 16.97 -17.01 10.15
N PHE A 148 16.79 -16.02 11.03
CA PHE A 148 16.07 -14.78 10.73
C PHE A 148 17.01 -13.58 10.65
N LEU A 149 16.67 -12.65 9.75
CA LEU A 149 17.46 -11.47 9.45
C LEU A 149 16.89 -10.24 10.13
N THR A 150 17.77 -9.46 10.77
CA THR A 150 17.47 -8.15 11.35
C THR A 150 18.52 -7.14 10.92
N LEU A 151 18.24 -5.85 11.06
CA LEU A 151 19.24 -4.80 10.94
C LEU A 151 19.88 -4.54 12.30
N SER A 152 21.20 -4.36 12.30
CA SER A 152 21.88 -3.78 13.46
C SER A 152 21.39 -2.36 13.72
N LYS A 153 21.58 -1.87 14.96
CA LYS A 153 21.25 -0.47 15.29
C LYS A 153 22.01 0.51 14.38
N GLU A 154 23.25 0.19 14.04
CA GLU A 154 24.05 0.96 13.11
C GLU A 154 23.45 0.96 11.69
N GLY A 155 22.94 -0.17 11.24
CA GLY A 155 22.27 -0.29 9.94
C GLY A 155 20.99 0.56 9.85
N VAL A 156 20.19 0.57 10.91
CA VAL A 156 19.04 1.49 10.99
C VAL A 156 19.50 2.95 10.89
N THR A 157 20.54 3.33 11.63
CA THR A 157 21.03 4.71 11.69
C THR A 157 21.70 5.17 10.40
N LYS A 158 22.49 4.31 9.73
CA LYS A 158 23.33 4.70 8.59
C LYS A 158 22.70 4.42 7.24
N ALA A 159 21.82 3.41 7.14
CA ALA A 159 21.29 2.95 5.86
C ALA A 159 19.77 3.04 5.75
N PHE A 160 19.03 2.61 6.78
CA PHE A 160 17.57 2.49 6.67
C PHE A 160 16.84 3.79 7.00
N ALA A 161 17.27 4.48 8.06
CA ALA A 161 16.66 5.71 8.58
C ALA A 161 17.67 6.84 8.77
N ASN A 162 18.65 6.89 7.87
CA ASN A 162 19.72 7.91 7.90
C ASN A 162 19.13 9.32 7.89
N GLY A 163 19.67 10.18 8.77
CA GLY A 163 19.21 11.57 8.88
C GLY A 163 17.92 11.81 9.65
N LEU A 164 17.21 10.75 10.12
CA LEU A 164 16.11 10.92 11.06
C LEU A 164 16.62 11.23 12.48
N PRO A 165 15.80 11.86 13.34
CA PRO A 165 16.08 12.01 14.76
C PRO A 165 16.35 10.67 15.46
N ALA A 166 17.19 10.69 16.50
CA ALA A 166 17.64 9.47 17.16
C ALA A 166 16.51 8.68 17.85
N ASP A 167 15.49 9.35 18.35
CA ASP A 167 14.30 8.73 18.93
C ASP A 167 13.49 7.96 17.89
N GLU A 168 13.33 8.50 16.68
CA GLU A 168 12.67 7.81 15.57
C GLU A 168 13.49 6.61 15.10
N GLN A 169 14.82 6.75 14.97
CA GLN A 169 15.72 5.65 14.63
C GLN A 169 15.67 4.52 15.68
N ASN A 170 15.66 4.89 16.96
CA ASN A 170 15.52 3.92 18.05
C ASN A 170 14.15 3.20 17.99
N MET A 171 13.07 3.92 17.73
CA MET A 171 11.74 3.31 17.58
C MET A 171 11.73 2.31 16.44
N ILE A 172 12.25 2.68 15.25
CA ILE A 172 12.35 1.77 14.09
C ILE A 172 13.15 0.52 14.46
N PHE A 173 14.28 0.68 15.16
CA PHE A 173 15.07 -0.47 15.61
C PHE A 173 14.29 -1.40 16.55
N CYS A 174 13.49 -0.83 17.47
CA CYS A 174 12.74 -1.63 18.45
C CYS A 174 11.57 -2.41 17.83
N VAL A 175 10.91 -1.84 16.81
CA VAL A 175 9.70 -2.47 16.20
C VAL A 175 10.01 -3.28 14.95
N GLN A 176 11.29 -3.35 14.53
CA GLN A 176 11.64 -4.13 13.35
C GLN A 176 11.24 -5.58 13.51
N GLN A 177 10.60 -6.12 12.48
CA GLN A 177 10.21 -7.51 12.43
C GLN A 177 11.35 -8.36 11.85
N PRO A 178 11.77 -9.46 12.51
CA PRO A 178 12.72 -10.41 11.95
C PRO A 178 12.19 -11.01 10.65
N THR A 179 13.05 -11.09 9.65
CA THR A 179 12.68 -11.49 8.28
C THR A 179 13.28 -12.83 7.93
N SER A 180 12.50 -13.76 7.41
CA SER A 180 13.00 -15.01 6.85
C SER A 180 13.76 -14.76 5.54
N PRO A 181 14.96 -15.37 5.33
CA PRO A 181 15.65 -15.31 4.05
C PRO A 181 14.83 -15.84 2.86
N ASN A 182 13.76 -16.58 3.11
CA ASN A 182 12.91 -17.12 2.04
C ASN A 182 12.19 -16.01 1.25
N VAL A 183 11.99 -14.81 1.83
CA VAL A 183 11.41 -13.68 1.09
C VAL A 183 12.23 -13.35 -0.17
N PHE A 184 13.56 -13.50 -0.13
CA PHE A 184 14.45 -13.22 -1.25
C PHE A 184 14.42 -14.28 -2.36
N LYS A 185 13.77 -15.45 -2.12
CA LYS A 185 13.55 -16.50 -3.12
C LYS A 185 12.28 -16.28 -3.94
N GLY A 186 11.40 -15.38 -3.49
CA GLY A 186 10.16 -15.05 -4.17
C GLY A 186 10.42 -14.52 -5.59
N VAL A 187 9.69 -15.07 -6.56
CA VAL A 187 9.79 -14.71 -7.98
C VAL A 187 8.52 -13.98 -8.39
N ALA A 188 8.65 -12.82 -9.02
CA ALA A 188 7.50 -12.08 -9.54
C ALA A 188 6.82 -12.88 -10.66
N SER A 189 5.56 -13.23 -10.45
CA SER A 189 4.71 -13.98 -11.40
C SER A 189 3.59 -13.12 -11.98
N HIS A 190 3.04 -12.23 -11.20
CA HIS A 190 2.05 -11.23 -11.59
C HIS A 190 2.67 -9.83 -11.53
N VAL A 191 2.46 -9.04 -12.58
CA VAL A 191 3.08 -7.71 -12.71
C VAL A 191 1.98 -6.67 -12.86
N ALA A 192 1.35 -6.34 -11.72
CA ALA A 192 0.14 -5.52 -11.70
C ALA A 192 0.34 -4.12 -12.29
N TRP A 193 1.53 -3.52 -12.18
CA TRP A 193 1.82 -2.21 -12.76
C TRP A 193 1.76 -2.18 -14.30
N LYS A 194 1.76 -3.33 -14.99
CA LYS A 194 1.51 -3.39 -16.45
C LYS A 194 0.04 -3.10 -16.82
N GLN A 195 -0.87 -3.22 -15.86
CA GLN A 195 -2.31 -3.11 -16.08
C GLN A 195 -2.98 -2.03 -15.22
N LYS A 196 -2.31 -1.59 -14.16
CA LYS A 196 -2.84 -0.62 -13.19
C LYS A 196 -2.08 0.69 -13.25
N PRO A 197 -2.76 1.84 -13.16
CA PRO A 197 -2.09 3.12 -12.98
C PRO A 197 -1.23 3.08 -11.72
N SER A 198 0.00 3.60 -11.85
CA SER A 198 1.01 3.49 -10.80
C SER A 198 1.64 4.84 -10.50
N TRP A 199 1.95 5.05 -9.23
CA TRP A 199 2.72 6.18 -8.71
C TRP A 199 3.98 5.66 -8.03
N TYR A 200 5.04 6.47 -8.09
CA TYR A 200 6.30 6.07 -7.47
C TYR A 200 6.93 7.27 -6.76
N ILE A 201 7.30 7.08 -5.50
CA ILE A 201 8.08 8.04 -4.72
C ILE A 201 9.51 7.52 -4.64
N VAL A 202 10.42 8.23 -5.30
CA VAL A 202 11.87 7.97 -5.26
C VAL A 202 12.45 8.70 -4.06
N ALA A 203 13.14 7.99 -3.18
CA ALA A 203 13.85 8.55 -2.03
C ALA A 203 15.29 8.90 -2.44
N ALA A 204 15.60 10.19 -2.58
CA ALA A 204 16.87 10.62 -3.19
C ALA A 204 18.12 10.36 -2.32
N ASP A 205 17.95 10.21 -1.00
CA ASP A 205 19.00 9.93 -0.04
C ASP A 205 18.88 8.49 0.53
N ASP A 206 18.29 7.57 -0.24
CA ASP A 206 18.12 6.17 0.14
C ASP A 206 19.44 5.41 0.12
N HIS A 207 19.82 4.82 1.25
CA HIS A 207 21.00 3.96 1.39
C HIS A 207 20.63 2.46 1.52
N THR A 208 19.35 2.13 1.37
CA THR A 208 18.81 0.76 1.39
C THR A 208 18.56 0.24 -0.01
N ILE A 209 17.78 0.96 -0.82
CA ILE A 209 17.62 0.72 -2.24
C ILE A 209 18.32 1.88 -2.97
N ASN A 210 19.18 1.54 -3.94
CA ASN A 210 19.87 2.57 -4.70
C ASN A 210 18.84 3.48 -5.42
N PRO A 211 18.89 4.83 -5.27
CA PRO A 211 17.94 5.74 -5.89
C PRO A 211 17.87 5.63 -7.42
N ASP A 212 18.96 5.23 -8.08
CA ASP A 212 18.95 5.01 -9.52
C ASP A 212 18.19 3.73 -9.90
N LEU A 213 18.23 2.71 -9.03
CA LEU A 213 17.37 1.53 -9.18
C LEU A 213 15.89 1.89 -9.01
N GLU A 214 15.55 2.73 -8.04
CA GLU A 214 14.19 3.22 -7.86
C GLU A 214 13.69 3.96 -9.11
N ARG A 215 14.53 4.85 -9.69
CA ARG A 215 14.21 5.58 -10.95
C ARG A 215 13.99 4.61 -12.11
N LEU A 216 14.86 3.61 -12.25
CA LEU A 216 14.74 2.59 -13.29
C LEU A 216 13.42 1.82 -13.18
N MET A 217 13.04 1.42 -11.96
CA MET A 217 11.78 0.71 -11.71
C MET A 217 10.56 1.61 -11.95
N ALA A 218 10.62 2.87 -11.53
CA ALA A 218 9.56 3.85 -11.75
C ALA A 218 9.33 4.12 -13.25
N GLU A 219 10.41 4.28 -14.03
CA GLU A 219 10.37 4.51 -15.47
C GLU A 219 9.75 3.32 -16.20
N ARG A 220 10.24 2.10 -15.95
CA ARG A 220 9.70 0.90 -16.61
C ARG A 220 8.24 0.62 -16.27
N ALA A 221 7.82 0.96 -15.05
CA ALA A 221 6.42 0.88 -14.63
C ALA A 221 5.57 2.02 -15.22
N LYS A 222 6.17 2.98 -15.92
CA LYS A 222 5.53 4.21 -16.41
C LYS A 222 4.76 4.93 -15.29
N ALA A 223 5.29 4.86 -14.07
CA ALA A 223 4.66 5.43 -12.89
C ALA A 223 4.76 6.96 -12.89
N LYS A 224 3.72 7.63 -12.39
CA LYS A 224 3.80 9.06 -12.09
C LYS A 224 4.80 9.25 -10.94
N THR A 225 5.99 9.73 -11.25
CA THR A 225 7.12 9.74 -10.32
C THR A 225 7.26 11.08 -9.60
N THR A 226 7.47 11.00 -8.28
CA THR A 226 7.83 12.13 -7.41
C THR A 226 9.15 11.81 -6.72
N VAL A 227 10.13 12.70 -6.83
CA VAL A 227 11.41 12.54 -6.13
C VAL A 227 11.39 13.37 -4.85
N VAL A 228 11.70 12.74 -3.73
CA VAL A 228 11.74 13.41 -2.42
C VAL A 228 13.14 13.29 -1.79
N LYS A 229 13.60 14.35 -1.17
CA LYS A 229 14.85 14.32 -0.40
C LYS A 229 14.58 13.63 0.94
N SER A 230 14.80 12.32 0.97
CA SER A 230 14.42 11.43 2.06
C SER A 230 15.35 10.23 2.13
N PRO A 231 15.62 9.68 3.32
CA PRO A 231 16.11 8.32 3.47
C PRO A 231 15.05 7.30 3.01
N HIS A 232 15.37 6.00 3.13
CA HIS A 232 14.49 4.90 2.73
C HIS A 232 13.07 4.98 3.31
N VAL A 233 12.92 5.40 4.55
CA VAL A 233 11.63 5.51 5.25
C VAL A 233 10.92 6.85 4.93
N ALA A 234 10.64 7.10 3.66
CA ALA A 234 10.06 8.35 3.18
C ALA A 234 8.75 8.72 3.87
N MET A 235 7.92 7.73 4.23
CA MET A 235 6.65 7.95 4.93
C MET A 235 6.82 8.49 6.36
N ILE A 236 8.01 8.32 6.95
CA ILE A 236 8.35 8.86 8.27
C ILE A 236 9.02 10.23 8.10
N ALA A 237 9.95 10.36 7.15
CA ALA A 237 10.74 11.57 6.92
C ALA A 237 9.96 12.68 6.19
N ARG A 238 9.06 12.31 5.27
CA ARG A 238 8.31 13.20 4.36
C ARG A 238 6.84 12.80 4.27
N PRO A 239 6.11 12.68 5.39
CA PRO A 239 4.73 12.18 5.40
C PRO A 239 3.76 13.02 4.57
N LYS A 240 3.97 14.33 4.47
CA LYS A 240 3.12 15.23 3.69
C LYS A 240 3.24 14.99 2.19
N GLU A 241 4.47 14.79 1.71
CA GLU A 241 4.76 14.48 0.30
C GLU A 241 4.20 13.10 -0.07
N VAL A 242 4.36 12.10 0.82
CA VAL A 242 3.78 10.77 0.63
C VAL A 242 2.25 10.84 0.58
N LEU A 243 1.62 11.55 1.51
CA LEU A 243 0.17 11.76 1.53
C LEU A 243 -0.31 12.43 0.24
N ALA A 244 0.39 13.46 -0.27
CA ALA A 244 0.01 14.16 -1.49
C ALA A 244 -0.02 13.22 -2.70
N VAL A 245 0.96 12.31 -2.83
CA VAL A 245 0.99 11.31 -3.92
C VAL A 245 -0.16 10.31 -3.78
N ILE A 246 -0.46 9.85 -2.57
CA ILE A 246 -1.60 8.94 -2.31
C ILE A 246 -2.92 9.62 -2.71
N LEU A 247 -3.13 10.87 -2.32
CA LEU A 247 -4.34 11.62 -2.66
C LEU A 247 -4.47 11.89 -4.16
N ASP A 248 -3.36 12.13 -4.87
CA ASP A 248 -3.35 12.24 -6.33
C ASP A 248 -3.76 10.92 -7.01
N ALA A 249 -3.29 9.78 -6.49
CA ALA A 249 -3.73 8.46 -6.94
C ALA A 249 -5.24 8.28 -6.73
N VAL A 250 -5.75 8.60 -5.55
CA VAL A 250 -7.18 8.55 -5.25
C VAL A 250 -8.00 9.41 -6.22
N GLN A 251 -7.60 10.67 -6.42
CA GLN A 251 -8.33 11.60 -7.31
C GLN A 251 -8.38 11.11 -8.76
N THR A 252 -7.32 10.44 -9.20
CA THR A 252 -7.21 9.95 -10.57
C THR A 252 -8.13 8.76 -10.82
N VAL A 253 -8.28 7.85 -9.87
CA VAL A 253 -9.10 6.62 -10.05
C VAL A 253 -10.55 6.78 -9.60
N SER A 254 -10.90 7.91 -8.97
CA SER A 254 -12.29 8.21 -8.55
C SER A 254 -13.09 9.01 -9.59
N LYS A 255 -12.50 9.29 -10.75
CA LYS A 255 -13.14 9.95 -11.90
C LYS A 255 -13.82 8.93 -12.80
#